data_b17e4eb281c8f18925406aed10012119
#
_entry.id   b17e4eb281c8f18925406aed10012119
#
_cell.length_a   1.000
_cell.length_b   1.000
_cell.length_c   1.000
_cell.angle_alpha   90.00
_cell.angle_beta   90.00
_cell.angle_gamma   90.00
#
_symmetry.space_group_name_H-M   'P 1'
#
loop_
_entity.id
_entity.type
_entity.pdbx_description
1 polymer ?
#
loop_
_entity_poly.entity_id
_entity_poly.type
_entity_poly.pdbx_seq_one_letter_code
_entity_poly.pdbx_strand_id
1 'polypeptide(L)'
;MIRLGSIVAVALLAAALGASAAAPEEGRPALRAPGLSPVPLPPRAHGVSPGSENAAPRSSKPEDSTQEKPPAPRTRAELLNDLYARLAASKDADETAGLIGAIDRLELESGSDAGDLLMARAVAAMAAKNYDVALALLDKLVDLHPEWAEAWNKRATVRFLVDDDRGSMADIAHVLKLEPRHIGALAGMGVILEREGFRDDALRAYQRALQIAPQLKSLKDSVERLTKAVQGEDL
;
A
#
# COMPACT_ATOMS: atom_id res chain seq x y z
N MET A 1 -5.91 14.40 -20.21
CA MET A 1 -4.60 13.90 -20.63
C MET A 1 -3.79 13.67 -19.38
N ILE A 2 -3.04 12.61 -19.28
CA ILE A 2 -2.26 12.07 -18.13
C ILE A 2 -3.11 11.21 -17.18
N ARG A 3 -3.44 9.99 -17.63
CA ARG A 3 -3.86 8.86 -16.80
C ARG A 3 -2.74 7.80 -16.81
N LEU A 4 -1.59 8.07 -16.19
CA LEU A 4 -0.46 7.12 -16.22
C LEU A 4 0.24 6.90 -14.86
N GLY A 5 -0.31 7.40 -13.73
CA GLY A 5 0.42 7.37 -12.45
C GLY A 5 0.34 6.08 -11.64
N SER A 6 -0.82 5.48 -11.52
CA SER A 6 -1.07 4.48 -10.46
C SER A 6 -0.99 3.02 -10.89
N ILE A 7 -1.26 2.72 -12.15
CA ILE A 7 -1.16 1.33 -12.65
C ILE A 7 0.31 0.93 -12.92
N VAL A 8 1.20 1.91 -13.06
CA VAL A 8 2.60 1.69 -13.44
C VAL A 8 3.43 1.06 -12.31
N ALA A 9 3.17 1.35 -11.03
CA ALA A 9 3.98 0.79 -9.94
C ALA A 9 3.70 -0.71 -9.72
N VAL A 10 2.46 -1.13 -9.75
CA VAL A 10 2.09 -2.56 -9.65
C VAL A 10 2.35 -3.30 -10.97
N ALA A 11 2.18 -2.62 -12.12
CA ALA A 11 2.41 -3.22 -13.44
C ALA A 11 3.90 -3.30 -13.81
N LEU A 12 4.75 -2.37 -13.37
CA LEU A 12 6.21 -2.46 -13.54
C LEU A 12 6.79 -3.61 -12.71
N LEU A 13 6.25 -3.85 -11.52
CA LEU A 13 6.62 -5.00 -10.72
C LEU A 13 6.14 -6.33 -11.35
N ALA A 14 4.98 -6.35 -12.02
CA ALA A 14 4.44 -7.53 -12.69
C ALA A 14 5.09 -7.81 -14.07
N ALA A 15 5.58 -6.78 -14.77
CA ALA A 15 6.27 -6.95 -16.06
C ALA A 15 7.68 -7.53 -15.94
N ALA A 16 8.31 -7.44 -14.77
CA ALA A 16 9.62 -8.06 -14.51
C ALA A 16 9.55 -9.59 -14.35
N LEU A 17 8.36 -10.15 -14.16
CA LEU A 17 8.14 -11.62 -14.03
C LEU A 17 8.24 -12.40 -15.36
N GLY A 18 8.45 -11.73 -16.48
CA GLY A 18 8.63 -12.37 -17.79
C GLY A 18 10.09 -12.71 -18.17
N ALA A 19 11.07 -12.40 -17.34
CA ALA A 19 12.48 -12.61 -17.64
C ALA A 19 13.11 -13.64 -16.70
N SER A 20 13.29 -14.84 -17.22
CA SER A 20 14.30 -15.86 -16.87
C SER A 20 14.46 -16.22 -15.38
N ALA A 21 14.06 -17.44 -15.04
CA ALA A 21 14.53 -18.15 -13.85
C ALA A 21 16.07 -18.27 -13.90
N ALA A 22 16.77 -17.38 -13.23
CA ALA A 22 18.17 -17.57 -12.92
C ALA A 22 18.27 -18.61 -11.79
N ALA A 23 19.13 -19.60 -11.97
CA ALA A 23 19.43 -20.59 -10.95
C ALA A 23 19.94 -19.92 -9.66
N PRO A 24 19.63 -20.49 -8.47
CA PRO A 24 20.11 -19.95 -7.21
C PRO A 24 21.63 -19.94 -7.18
N GLU A 25 22.24 -18.77 -7.01
CA GLU A 25 23.68 -18.67 -6.70
C GLU A 25 23.89 -19.17 -5.27
N GLU A 26 24.61 -20.27 -5.13
CA GLU A 26 25.07 -20.78 -3.84
C GLU A 26 25.96 -19.74 -3.15
N GLY A 27 25.49 -19.21 -2.01
CA GLY A 27 26.29 -18.32 -1.15
C GLY A 27 25.65 -17.00 -0.73
N ARG A 28 24.43 -16.66 -1.17
CA ARG A 28 23.75 -15.46 -0.67
C ARG A 28 23.17 -15.71 0.73
N PRO A 29 23.42 -14.82 1.70
CA PRO A 29 22.77 -14.93 3.01
C PRO A 29 21.25 -14.77 2.83
N ALA A 30 20.48 -15.71 3.38
CA ALA A 30 19.04 -15.73 3.29
C ALA A 30 18.41 -14.40 3.75
N LEU A 31 17.57 -13.80 2.91
CA LEU A 31 16.74 -12.66 3.28
C LEU A 31 15.67 -13.17 4.26
N ARG A 32 15.75 -12.69 5.50
CA ARG A 32 14.71 -12.99 6.48
C ARG A 32 13.53 -12.06 6.22
N ALA A 33 12.35 -12.62 5.94
CA ALA A 33 11.13 -11.84 5.85
C ALA A 33 10.91 -11.06 7.14
N PRO A 34 10.61 -9.75 7.10
CA PRO A 34 10.21 -9.01 8.28
C PRO A 34 8.95 -9.66 8.87
N GLY A 35 8.95 -9.87 10.19
CA GLY A 35 7.84 -10.52 10.90
C GLY A 35 6.51 -9.83 10.60
N LEU A 36 5.61 -10.57 9.96
CA LEU A 36 4.28 -10.09 9.63
C LEU A 36 3.41 -10.16 10.89
N SER A 37 3.31 -9.06 11.63
CA SER A 37 2.33 -8.94 12.72
C SER A 37 0.91 -8.90 12.14
N PRO A 38 -0.09 -9.54 12.77
CA PRO A 38 -1.47 -9.45 12.33
C PRO A 38 -1.96 -8.01 12.39
N VAL A 39 -2.60 -7.54 11.32
CA VAL A 39 -3.28 -6.24 11.30
C VAL A 39 -4.50 -6.33 12.21
N PRO A 40 -4.67 -5.46 13.20
CA PRO A 40 -5.90 -5.42 13.96
C PRO A 40 -7.06 -5.04 13.04
N LEU A 41 -8.08 -5.89 12.98
CA LEU A 41 -9.32 -5.59 12.29
C LEU A 41 -10.06 -4.48 13.05
N PRO A 42 -10.73 -3.55 12.36
CA PRO A 42 -11.56 -2.55 13.01
C PRO A 42 -12.68 -3.27 13.80
N PRO A 43 -13.07 -2.75 14.99
CA PRO A 43 -14.12 -3.35 15.78
C PRO A 43 -15.44 -3.39 15.01
N ARG A 44 -16.10 -4.55 15.00
CA ARG A 44 -17.45 -4.70 14.47
C ARG A 44 -18.39 -3.79 15.26
N ALA A 45 -19.10 -2.93 14.57
CA ALA A 45 -20.18 -2.14 15.15
C ALA A 45 -21.27 -3.09 15.66
N HIS A 46 -21.42 -3.16 16.97
CA HIS A 46 -22.55 -3.85 17.60
C HIS A 46 -23.79 -2.97 17.46
N GLY A 47 -24.84 -3.56 16.88
CA GLY A 47 -26.13 -2.93 16.71
C GLY A 47 -26.76 -2.60 18.08
N VAL A 48 -27.31 -1.39 18.16
CA VAL A 48 -28.16 -0.95 19.28
C VAL A 48 -29.59 -1.12 18.84
N SER A 49 -30.35 -1.97 19.56
CA SER A 49 -31.80 -2.14 19.43
C SER A 49 -32.54 -1.03 20.17
N PRO A 50 -33.76 -0.66 19.73
CA PRO A 50 -34.52 0.45 20.27
C PRO A 50 -35.43 0.03 21.43
N GLY A 51 -35.67 0.92 22.35
CA GLY A 51 -36.63 0.76 23.43
C GLY A 51 -37.03 2.06 24.09
N SER A 52 -38.19 2.47 23.76
CA SER A 52 -39.36 2.83 24.56
C SER A 52 -39.61 4.28 24.94
N GLU A 53 -40.82 4.70 24.54
CA GLU A 53 -41.64 5.89 24.87
C GLU A 53 -41.58 6.38 26.32
N ASN A 54 -41.63 7.71 26.57
CA ASN A 54 -42.81 8.38 27.09
C ASN A 54 -42.68 9.91 27.25
N ALA A 55 -43.76 10.59 26.80
CA ALA A 55 -44.42 11.78 27.35
C ALA A 55 -43.64 13.10 27.50
N ALA A 56 -44.13 14.10 26.76
CA ALA A 56 -43.93 15.52 26.94
C ALA A 56 -44.58 16.08 28.23
N PRO A 57 -44.23 17.30 28.70
CA PRO A 57 -44.96 18.44 28.29
C PRO A 57 -44.13 19.73 27.90
N ARG A 58 -44.82 20.56 27.19
CA ARG A 58 -44.38 21.84 26.58
C ARG A 58 -43.95 22.88 27.63
N SER A 59 -42.83 23.57 27.37
CA SER A 59 -42.62 24.95 27.82
C SER A 59 -41.55 25.65 27.01
N SER A 60 -41.98 26.71 26.36
CA SER A 60 -41.25 27.98 25.98
C SER A 60 -39.83 27.92 25.45
N LYS A 61 -39.71 28.35 24.19
CA LYS A 61 -38.55 28.82 23.46
C LYS A 61 -37.67 29.82 24.27
N PRO A 62 -36.32 29.69 24.17
CA PRO A 62 -35.62 30.70 23.35
C PRO A 62 -34.89 30.03 22.20
N GLU A 63 -34.84 30.75 21.10
CA GLU A 63 -34.07 30.45 19.91
C GLU A 63 -32.58 30.48 20.24
N ASP A 64 -32.01 29.36 20.61
CA ASP A 64 -30.56 29.18 20.58
C ASP A 64 -30.18 28.68 19.17
N SER A 65 -29.82 29.63 18.34
CA SER A 65 -29.18 29.36 17.06
C SER A 65 -27.77 28.85 17.35
N THR A 66 -27.68 27.63 17.81
CA THR A 66 -26.41 26.88 17.79
C THR A 66 -26.08 26.63 16.32
N GLN A 67 -25.40 27.57 15.72
CA GLN A 67 -24.71 27.37 14.44
C GLN A 67 -23.71 26.23 14.70
N GLU A 68 -24.11 25.05 14.30
CA GLU A 68 -23.22 23.88 14.32
C GLU A 68 -21.96 24.27 13.53
N LYS A 69 -20.85 24.45 14.26
CA LYS A 69 -19.57 24.77 13.64
C LYS A 69 -19.28 23.74 12.58
N PRO A 70 -18.97 24.14 11.33
CA PRO A 70 -18.64 23.18 10.28
C PRO A 70 -17.63 22.16 10.81
N PRO A 71 -17.80 20.85 10.53
CA PRO A 71 -16.87 19.84 10.98
C PRO A 71 -15.45 20.22 10.55
N ALA A 72 -14.50 20.05 11.44
CA ALA A 72 -13.09 20.33 11.13
C ALA A 72 -12.67 19.53 9.90
N PRO A 73 -11.81 20.10 9.02
CA PRO A 73 -11.32 19.38 7.86
C PRO A 73 -10.64 18.08 8.31
N ARG A 74 -10.96 16.98 7.62
CA ARG A 74 -10.38 15.67 7.93
C ARG A 74 -8.86 15.71 7.70
N THR A 75 -8.13 15.09 8.61
CA THR A 75 -6.69 14.90 8.46
C THR A 75 -6.39 13.87 7.34
N ARG A 76 -5.18 13.91 6.79
CA ARG A 76 -4.71 12.91 5.81
C ARG A 76 -4.85 11.48 6.34
N ALA A 77 -4.51 11.26 7.61
CA ALA A 77 -4.64 9.95 8.25
C ALA A 77 -6.10 9.46 8.31
N GLU A 78 -7.05 10.34 8.62
CA GLU A 78 -8.48 10.01 8.63
C GLU A 78 -8.98 9.69 7.22
N LEU A 79 -8.54 10.43 6.20
CA LEU A 79 -8.88 10.16 4.81
C LEU A 79 -8.33 8.82 4.33
N LEU A 80 -7.07 8.51 4.65
CA LEU A 80 -6.48 7.19 4.33
C LEU A 80 -7.22 6.06 5.03
N ASN A 81 -7.58 6.22 6.31
CA ASN A 81 -8.33 5.20 7.05
C ASN A 81 -9.70 4.94 6.43
N ASP A 82 -10.42 5.98 6.00
CA ASP A 82 -11.71 5.85 5.30
C ASP A 82 -11.53 5.12 3.96
N LEU A 83 -10.54 5.50 3.17
CA LEU A 83 -10.26 4.87 1.88
C LEU A 83 -9.88 3.40 2.02
N TYR A 84 -9.03 3.05 2.97
CA TYR A 84 -8.67 1.65 3.23
C TYR A 84 -9.86 0.83 3.73
N ALA A 85 -10.73 1.41 4.58
CA ALA A 85 -11.95 0.73 5.04
C ALA A 85 -12.92 0.46 3.87
N ARG A 86 -13.10 1.42 2.99
CA ARG A 86 -13.91 1.27 1.77
C ARG A 86 -13.30 0.27 0.80
N LEU A 87 -11.98 0.29 0.64
CA LEU A 87 -11.25 -0.64 -0.23
C LEU A 87 -11.45 -2.09 0.22
N ALA A 88 -11.35 -2.35 1.52
CA ALA A 88 -11.59 -3.68 2.09
C ALA A 88 -13.05 -4.14 1.92
N ALA A 89 -14.01 -3.21 1.87
CA ALA A 89 -15.44 -3.51 1.70
C ALA A 89 -15.88 -3.53 0.22
N SER A 90 -15.07 -3.04 -0.70
CA SER A 90 -15.38 -2.96 -2.13
C SER A 90 -15.62 -4.36 -2.72
N LYS A 91 -16.65 -4.45 -3.58
CA LYS A 91 -17.01 -5.67 -4.31
C LYS A 91 -16.89 -5.50 -5.81
N ASP A 92 -16.59 -4.30 -6.25
CA ASP A 92 -16.51 -3.91 -7.64
C ASP A 92 -15.06 -3.56 -8.02
N ALA A 93 -14.62 -4.00 -9.19
CA ALA A 93 -13.25 -3.81 -9.66
C ALA A 93 -12.93 -2.35 -10.03
N ASP A 94 -13.91 -1.63 -10.59
CA ASP A 94 -13.73 -0.23 -10.99
C ASP A 94 -13.70 0.68 -9.73
N GLU A 95 -14.59 0.40 -8.75
CA GLU A 95 -14.53 1.05 -7.45
C GLU A 95 -13.18 0.80 -6.77
N THR A 96 -12.73 -0.46 -6.76
CA THR A 96 -11.41 -0.83 -6.20
C THR A 96 -10.28 -0.05 -6.86
N ALA A 97 -10.26 0.04 -8.18
CA ALA A 97 -9.25 0.81 -8.91
C ALA A 97 -9.29 2.30 -8.58
N GLY A 98 -10.50 2.87 -8.46
CA GLY A 98 -10.70 4.26 -8.05
C GLY A 98 -10.18 4.54 -6.63
N LEU A 99 -10.45 3.64 -5.68
CA LEU A 99 -10.00 3.74 -4.29
C LEU A 99 -8.48 3.61 -4.17
N ILE A 100 -7.86 2.65 -4.87
CA ILE A 100 -6.40 2.52 -4.94
C ILE A 100 -5.79 3.81 -5.49
N GLY A 101 -6.31 4.33 -6.60
CA GLY A 101 -5.81 5.58 -7.16
C GLY A 101 -6.00 6.81 -6.24
N ALA A 102 -6.99 6.80 -5.34
CA ALA A 102 -7.15 7.84 -4.33
C ALA A 102 -6.14 7.68 -3.18
N ILE A 103 -5.88 6.45 -2.74
CA ILE A 103 -4.86 6.13 -1.73
C ILE A 103 -3.49 6.54 -2.26
N ASP A 104 -3.10 6.08 -3.45
CA ASP A 104 -1.80 6.41 -4.07
C ASP A 104 -1.58 7.94 -4.17
N ARG A 105 -2.63 8.71 -4.52
CA ARG A 105 -2.49 10.18 -4.56
C ARG A 105 -2.21 10.78 -3.18
N LEU A 106 -2.91 10.32 -2.14
CA LEU A 106 -2.66 10.78 -0.78
C LEU A 106 -1.29 10.34 -0.26
N GLU A 107 -0.85 9.14 -0.60
CA GLU A 107 0.46 8.63 -0.20
C GLU A 107 1.61 9.40 -0.86
N LEU A 108 1.39 9.93 -2.09
CA LEU A 108 2.36 10.75 -2.81
C LEU A 108 2.49 12.18 -2.29
N GLU A 109 1.64 12.62 -1.38
CA GLU A 109 1.73 13.95 -0.75
C GLU A 109 2.59 13.88 0.52
N SER A 110 3.66 14.67 0.59
CA SER A 110 4.50 14.78 1.79
C SER A 110 3.96 15.77 2.81
N GLY A 111 3.08 16.68 2.37
CA GLY A 111 2.68 17.87 3.11
C GLY A 111 3.70 19.01 3.00
N SER A 112 4.69 18.89 2.11
CA SER A 112 5.73 19.87 1.83
C SER A 112 5.89 20.06 0.32
N ASP A 113 5.71 21.28 -0.19
CA ASP A 113 5.88 21.58 -1.62
C ASP A 113 7.24 21.16 -2.16
N ALA A 114 8.28 21.30 -1.34
CA ALA A 114 9.64 20.89 -1.72
C ALA A 114 9.78 19.37 -1.78
N GLY A 115 9.19 18.65 -0.83
CA GLY A 115 9.14 17.19 -0.83
C GLY A 115 8.38 16.66 -2.04
N ASP A 116 7.22 17.22 -2.32
CA ASP A 116 6.37 16.82 -3.44
C ASP A 116 7.05 17.09 -4.79
N LEU A 117 7.79 18.21 -4.93
CA LEU A 117 8.59 18.50 -6.12
C LEU A 117 9.75 17.50 -6.30
N LEU A 118 10.44 17.12 -5.22
CA LEU A 118 11.51 16.13 -5.29
C LEU A 118 10.95 14.76 -5.66
N MET A 119 9.82 14.38 -5.11
CA MET A 119 9.13 13.13 -5.45
C MET A 119 8.73 13.11 -6.93
N ALA A 120 8.15 14.19 -7.44
CA ALA A 120 7.77 14.28 -8.84
C ALA A 120 8.99 14.11 -9.78
N ARG A 121 10.14 14.68 -9.41
CA ARG A 121 11.40 14.50 -10.14
C ARG A 121 11.92 13.07 -10.05
N ALA A 122 11.85 12.45 -8.88
CA ALA A 122 12.24 11.06 -8.69
C ALA A 122 11.39 10.12 -9.56
N VAL A 123 10.07 10.30 -9.55
CA VAL A 123 9.13 9.52 -10.39
C VAL A 123 9.42 9.74 -11.88
N ALA A 124 9.72 10.97 -12.31
CA ALA A 124 10.12 11.26 -13.69
C ALA A 124 11.44 10.55 -14.07
N ALA A 125 12.43 10.53 -13.17
CA ALA A 125 13.68 9.81 -13.37
C ALA A 125 13.46 8.28 -13.45
N MET A 126 12.59 7.72 -12.61
CA MET A 126 12.18 6.31 -12.68
C MET A 126 11.54 5.98 -14.04
N ALA A 127 10.62 6.82 -14.50
CA ALA A 127 9.95 6.65 -15.79
C ALA A 127 10.94 6.71 -16.98
N ALA A 128 11.99 7.54 -16.86
CA ALA A 128 13.08 7.63 -17.81
C ALA A 128 14.14 6.52 -17.65
N LYS A 129 13.96 5.60 -16.68
CA LYS A 129 14.93 4.55 -16.30
C LYS A 129 16.29 5.10 -15.85
N ASN A 130 16.34 6.35 -15.42
CA ASN A 130 17.53 6.97 -14.85
C ASN A 130 17.56 6.67 -13.34
N TYR A 131 17.90 5.43 -13.01
CA TYR A 131 17.79 4.92 -11.64
C TYR A 131 18.78 5.56 -10.68
N ASP A 132 19.96 5.96 -11.14
CA ASP A 132 20.96 6.65 -10.30
C ASP A 132 20.42 8.01 -9.82
N VAL A 133 19.82 8.78 -10.72
CA VAL A 133 19.18 10.07 -10.37
C VAL A 133 17.95 9.82 -9.46
N ALA A 134 17.15 8.80 -9.76
CA ALA A 134 16.00 8.46 -8.94
C ALA A 134 16.44 8.10 -7.50
N LEU A 135 17.47 7.26 -7.34
CA LEU A 135 18.01 6.89 -6.02
C LEU A 135 18.55 8.10 -5.27
N ALA A 136 19.34 8.96 -5.93
CA ALA A 136 19.89 10.15 -5.27
C ALA A 136 18.79 11.10 -4.76
N LEU A 137 17.68 11.26 -5.51
CA LEU A 137 16.54 12.06 -5.09
C LEU A 137 15.77 11.41 -3.96
N LEU A 138 15.55 10.07 -4.03
CA LEU A 138 14.83 9.31 -3.02
C LEU A 138 15.63 9.17 -1.72
N ASP A 139 16.95 9.02 -1.78
CA ASP A 139 17.83 9.07 -0.60
C ASP A 139 17.65 10.40 0.13
N LYS A 140 17.64 11.51 -0.63
CA LYS A 140 17.39 12.82 -0.03
C LYS A 140 16.01 12.94 0.59
N LEU A 141 14.99 12.35 -0.04
CA LEU A 141 13.62 12.36 0.47
C LEU A 141 13.46 11.58 1.78
N VAL A 142 14.01 10.38 1.87
CA VAL A 142 13.92 9.58 3.10
C VAL A 142 14.73 10.17 4.26
N ASP A 143 15.80 10.93 3.96
CA ASP A 143 16.55 11.69 4.95
C ASP A 143 15.76 12.90 5.47
N LEU A 144 15.05 13.62 4.59
CA LEU A 144 14.30 14.82 4.93
C LEU A 144 12.93 14.51 5.53
N HIS A 145 12.31 13.43 5.12
CA HIS A 145 10.96 12.99 5.49
C HIS A 145 10.95 11.51 5.86
N PRO A 146 11.64 11.10 6.96
CA PRO A 146 11.75 9.69 7.34
C PRO A 146 10.42 9.03 7.68
N GLU A 147 9.39 9.82 8.02
CA GLU A 147 8.02 9.38 8.29
C GLU A 147 7.17 9.20 7.02
N TRP A 148 7.68 9.56 5.84
CA TRP A 148 6.94 9.47 4.60
C TRP A 148 7.09 8.09 3.96
N ALA A 149 6.14 7.18 4.21
CA ALA A 149 6.18 5.79 3.76
C ALA A 149 6.39 5.65 2.24
N GLU A 150 5.75 6.51 1.44
CA GLU A 150 5.85 6.42 -0.03
C GLU A 150 7.24 6.77 -0.56
N ALA A 151 8.01 7.63 0.12
CA ALA A 151 9.40 7.88 -0.27
C ALA A 151 10.27 6.62 -0.14
N TRP A 152 10.12 5.88 0.95
CA TRP A 152 10.76 4.58 1.14
C TRP A 152 10.27 3.55 0.14
N ASN A 153 8.97 3.51 -0.16
CA ASN A 153 8.38 2.60 -1.13
C ASN A 153 8.92 2.84 -2.56
N LYS A 154 9.04 4.10 -2.97
CA LYS A 154 9.65 4.43 -4.28
C LYS A 154 11.12 4.04 -4.32
N ARG A 155 11.88 4.25 -3.23
CA ARG A 155 13.28 3.83 -3.16
C ARG A 155 13.41 2.31 -3.22
N ALA A 156 12.56 1.58 -2.50
CA ALA A 156 12.49 0.12 -2.59
C ALA A 156 12.26 -0.35 -4.03
N THR A 157 11.32 0.30 -4.73
CA THR A 157 11.02 -0.02 -6.13
C THR A 157 12.24 0.18 -7.02
N VAL A 158 12.97 1.29 -6.88
CA VAL A 158 14.17 1.53 -7.70
C VAL A 158 15.27 0.54 -7.35
N ARG A 159 15.51 0.26 -6.06
CA ARG A 159 16.47 -0.76 -5.61
C ARG A 159 16.19 -2.13 -6.22
N PHE A 160 14.92 -2.54 -6.23
CA PHE A 160 14.50 -3.77 -6.90
C PHE A 160 14.83 -3.76 -8.40
N LEU A 161 14.62 -2.63 -9.09
CA LEU A 161 14.89 -2.49 -10.53
C LEU A 161 16.39 -2.48 -10.89
N VAL A 162 17.26 -2.25 -9.90
CA VAL A 162 18.72 -2.33 -10.05
C VAL A 162 19.29 -3.58 -9.35
N ASP A 163 18.44 -4.59 -9.09
CA ASP A 163 18.78 -5.88 -8.47
C ASP A 163 19.36 -5.78 -7.04
N ASP A 164 19.11 -4.66 -6.32
CA ASP A 164 19.39 -4.54 -4.89
C ASP A 164 18.19 -5.02 -4.07
N ASP A 165 17.92 -6.33 -4.10
CA ASP A 165 16.81 -6.94 -3.35
C ASP A 165 16.93 -6.75 -1.85
N ARG A 166 18.16 -6.78 -1.35
CA ARG A 166 18.41 -6.60 0.08
C ARG A 166 18.07 -5.20 0.55
N GLY A 167 18.51 -4.18 -0.20
CA GLY A 167 18.17 -2.79 0.09
C GLY A 167 16.67 -2.53 -0.09
N SER A 168 16.07 -3.11 -1.14
CA SER A 168 14.63 -3.03 -1.38
C SER A 168 13.82 -3.61 -0.22
N MET A 169 14.18 -4.81 0.26
CA MET A 169 13.51 -5.45 1.40
C MET A 169 13.66 -4.66 2.70
N ALA A 170 14.80 -4.02 2.92
CA ALA A 170 15.02 -3.14 4.08
C ALA A 170 14.09 -1.92 4.05
N ASP A 171 13.94 -1.28 2.89
CA ASP A 171 13.04 -0.16 2.69
C ASP A 171 11.58 -0.59 2.85
N ILE A 172 11.18 -1.72 2.26
CA ILE A 172 9.83 -2.31 2.44
C ILE A 172 9.53 -2.54 3.92
N ALA A 173 10.48 -3.07 4.68
CA ALA A 173 10.30 -3.26 6.11
C ALA A 173 10.07 -1.94 6.84
N HIS A 174 10.69 -0.84 6.38
CA HIS A 174 10.45 0.49 6.92
C HIS A 174 9.05 1.01 6.55
N VAL A 175 8.64 0.87 5.29
CA VAL A 175 7.28 1.21 4.83
C VAL A 175 6.23 0.53 5.69
N LEU A 176 6.34 -0.78 5.91
CA LEU A 176 5.36 -1.56 6.65
C LEU A 176 5.33 -1.28 8.17
N LYS A 177 6.34 -0.60 8.71
CA LYS A 177 6.29 -0.04 10.07
C LYS A 177 5.48 1.25 10.11
N LEU A 178 5.58 2.10 9.08
CA LEU A 178 4.88 3.37 8.97
C LEU A 178 3.41 3.17 8.56
N GLU A 179 3.16 2.35 7.54
CA GLU A 179 1.83 1.98 7.07
C GLU A 179 1.75 0.46 6.82
N PRO A 180 1.24 -0.29 7.81
CA PRO A 180 1.14 -1.75 7.71
C PRO A 180 0.19 -2.25 6.60
N ARG A 181 -0.66 -1.36 6.05
CA ARG A 181 -1.62 -1.66 4.98
C ARG A 181 -1.11 -1.24 3.60
N HIS A 182 0.13 -0.82 3.47
CA HIS A 182 0.68 -0.35 2.21
C HIS A 182 0.73 -1.49 1.17
N ILE A 183 -0.23 -1.48 0.24
CA ILE A 183 -0.44 -2.57 -0.73
C ILE A 183 0.78 -2.77 -1.61
N GLY A 184 1.38 -1.66 -2.12
CA GLY A 184 2.56 -1.70 -2.97
C GLY A 184 3.76 -2.34 -2.29
N ALA A 185 3.98 -2.04 -1.01
CA ALA A 185 5.07 -2.63 -0.22
C ALA A 185 4.86 -4.13 0.04
N LEU A 186 3.63 -4.54 0.38
CA LEU A 186 3.28 -5.96 0.55
C LEU A 186 3.43 -6.74 -0.75
N ALA A 187 2.97 -6.18 -1.87
CA ALA A 187 3.12 -6.80 -3.19
C ALA A 187 4.60 -6.88 -3.60
N GLY A 188 5.37 -5.81 -3.39
CA GLY A 188 6.82 -5.78 -3.65
C GLY A 188 7.59 -6.81 -2.83
N MET A 189 7.26 -6.95 -1.54
CA MET A 189 7.80 -8.01 -0.70
C MET A 189 7.52 -9.40 -1.28
N GLY A 190 6.28 -9.64 -1.72
CA GLY A 190 5.89 -10.90 -2.35
C GLY A 190 6.73 -11.21 -3.59
N VAL A 191 6.93 -10.21 -4.48
CA VAL A 191 7.73 -10.37 -5.70
C VAL A 191 9.19 -10.72 -5.39
N ILE A 192 9.82 -10.01 -4.43
CA ILE A 192 11.21 -10.27 -4.05
C ILE A 192 11.34 -11.68 -3.45
N LEU A 193 10.45 -12.05 -2.52
CA LEU A 193 10.46 -13.36 -1.89
C LEU A 193 10.26 -14.48 -2.91
N GLU A 194 9.40 -14.27 -3.90
CA GLU A 194 9.17 -15.23 -4.98
C GLU A 194 10.43 -15.39 -5.86
N ARG A 195 11.09 -14.27 -6.23
CA ARG A 195 12.34 -14.27 -6.99
C ARG A 195 13.46 -15.02 -6.26
N GLU A 196 13.52 -14.88 -4.94
CA GLU A 196 14.48 -15.56 -4.07
C GLU A 196 14.10 -17.03 -3.75
N GLY A 197 12.93 -17.51 -4.24
CA GLY A 197 12.47 -18.89 -4.03
C GLY A 197 11.71 -19.14 -2.73
N PHE A 198 11.45 -18.12 -1.92
CA PHE A 198 10.70 -18.22 -0.66
C PHE A 198 9.18 -18.19 -0.92
N ARG A 199 8.66 -19.22 -1.61
CA ARG A 199 7.28 -19.26 -2.12
C ARG A 199 6.23 -19.14 -1.02
N ASP A 200 6.42 -19.80 0.12
CA ASP A 200 5.48 -19.72 1.24
C ASP A 200 5.41 -18.30 1.84
N ASP A 201 6.55 -17.64 1.98
CA ASP A 201 6.61 -16.27 2.48
C ASP A 201 6.02 -15.28 1.46
N ALA A 202 6.28 -15.47 0.17
CA ALA A 202 5.68 -14.70 -0.90
C ALA A 202 4.15 -14.84 -0.91
N LEU A 203 3.64 -16.07 -0.77
CA LEU A 203 2.21 -16.34 -0.67
C LEU A 203 1.59 -15.61 0.51
N ARG A 204 2.23 -15.63 1.69
CA ARG A 204 1.77 -14.89 2.88
C ARG A 204 1.73 -13.38 2.64
N ALA A 205 2.73 -12.83 1.97
CA ALA A 205 2.78 -11.40 1.65
C ALA A 205 1.64 -10.99 0.71
N TYR A 206 1.41 -11.74 -0.37
CA TYR A 206 0.29 -11.48 -1.29
C TYR A 206 -1.08 -11.69 -0.64
N GLN A 207 -1.25 -12.72 0.19
CA GLN A 207 -2.49 -12.94 0.94
C GLN A 207 -2.81 -11.77 1.86
N ARG A 208 -1.79 -11.20 2.53
CA ARG A 208 -1.97 -10.02 3.36
C ARG A 208 -2.37 -8.79 2.53
N ALA A 209 -1.75 -8.58 1.37
CA ALA A 209 -2.15 -7.52 0.45
C ALA A 209 -3.59 -7.73 -0.06
N LEU A 210 -3.98 -8.98 -0.35
CA LEU A 210 -5.32 -9.33 -0.80
C LEU A 210 -6.39 -9.12 0.28
N GLN A 211 -6.05 -9.27 1.57
CA GLN A 211 -6.98 -8.93 2.67
C GLN A 211 -7.31 -7.42 2.69
N ILE A 212 -6.37 -6.57 2.27
CA ILE A 212 -6.56 -5.12 2.21
C ILE A 212 -7.32 -4.71 0.95
N ALA A 213 -7.02 -5.34 -0.19
CA ALA A 213 -7.63 -5.09 -1.50
C ALA A 213 -8.20 -6.37 -2.12
N PRO A 214 -9.36 -6.87 -1.61
CA PRO A 214 -9.89 -8.19 -1.98
C PRO A 214 -10.25 -8.33 -3.47
N GLN A 215 -10.51 -7.23 -4.16
CA GLN A 215 -10.89 -7.25 -5.58
C GLN A 215 -9.71 -6.97 -6.53
N LEU A 216 -8.49 -6.79 -6.02
CA LEU A 216 -7.33 -6.55 -6.88
C LEU A 216 -6.92 -7.83 -7.60
N LYS A 217 -7.24 -7.87 -8.91
CA LYS A 217 -7.07 -9.07 -9.76
C LYS A 217 -5.63 -9.60 -9.75
N SER A 218 -4.64 -8.72 -9.86
CA SER A 218 -3.22 -9.12 -9.87
C SER A 218 -2.80 -9.88 -8.62
N LEU A 219 -3.33 -9.50 -7.44
CA LEU A 219 -3.06 -10.21 -6.19
C LEU A 219 -3.79 -11.56 -6.14
N LYS A 220 -5.04 -11.62 -6.62
CA LYS A 220 -5.79 -12.90 -6.73
C LYS A 220 -5.03 -13.89 -7.59
N ASP A 221 -4.59 -13.46 -8.78
CA ASP A 221 -3.85 -14.30 -9.72
C ASP A 221 -2.52 -14.79 -9.10
N SER A 222 -1.79 -13.92 -8.38
CA SER A 222 -0.54 -14.30 -7.69
C SER A 222 -0.78 -15.30 -6.56
N VAL A 223 -1.81 -15.08 -5.75
CA VAL A 223 -2.16 -16.01 -4.66
C VAL A 223 -2.58 -17.36 -5.22
N GLU A 224 -3.44 -17.40 -6.25
CA GLU A 224 -3.88 -18.64 -6.88
C GLU A 224 -2.70 -19.43 -7.47
N ARG A 225 -1.85 -18.77 -8.24
CA ARG A 225 -0.67 -19.38 -8.85
C ARG A 225 0.28 -19.96 -7.80
N LEU A 226 0.63 -19.18 -6.77
CA LEU A 226 1.55 -19.65 -5.72
C LEU A 226 0.92 -20.72 -4.83
N THR A 227 -0.38 -20.71 -4.59
CA THR A 227 -1.06 -21.76 -3.83
C THR A 227 -0.91 -23.10 -4.53
N LYS A 228 -1.13 -23.16 -5.85
CA LYS A 228 -0.91 -24.37 -6.65
C LYS A 228 0.56 -24.84 -6.59
N ALA A 229 1.49 -23.91 -6.78
CA ALA A 229 2.93 -24.23 -6.77
C ALA A 229 3.42 -24.73 -5.40
N VAL A 230 2.89 -24.22 -4.29
CA VAL A 230 3.22 -24.66 -2.92
C VAL A 230 2.58 -26.02 -2.61
N GLN A 231 1.37 -26.28 -3.12
CA GLN A 231 0.67 -27.57 -2.94
C GLN A 231 1.19 -28.68 -3.86
N GLY A 232 2.05 -28.36 -4.81
CA GLY A 232 2.61 -29.35 -5.74
C GLY A 232 1.64 -29.77 -6.85
N GLU A 233 0.62 -28.96 -7.16
CA GLU A 233 -0.37 -29.27 -8.19
C GLU A 233 0.12 -28.95 -9.62
N ASP A 234 1.30 -28.37 -9.77
CA ASP A 234 1.91 -28.00 -11.06
C ASP A 234 2.96 -29.02 -11.56
N LEU A 235 2.86 -30.29 -11.13
CA LEU A 235 3.74 -31.39 -11.59
C LEU A 235 3.08 -32.28 -12.64
#